data_a0ed942ac113402336553ae4300b1b49
#
_entry.id   a0ed942ac113402336553ae4300b1b49
#
_cell.length_a   1.000
_cell.length_b   1.000
_cell.length_c   1.000
_cell.angle_alpha   90.00
_cell.angle_beta   90.00
_cell.angle_gamma   90.00
#
_symmetry.space_group_name_H-M   'P 1'
#
loop_
_entity.id
_entity.type
_entity.pdbx_description
1 polymer ?
#
loop_
_entity_poly.entity_id
_entity_poly.type
_entity_poly.pdbx_seq_one_letter_code
_entity_poly.pdbx_strand_id
1 'polypeptide(L)'
;MSSLEDEAVEQNTVEGPTSSPSSDTDPSTGAIITITIGATVPTGFEHTAAEEVKEKIGSDARISKDRGRIYFPITTDKLFQVHLLCSVDNLFVVVAEFDCYQFKESKEETLKELQELASTLPWTNALEVWRLNRTLKKKKGHRKVGNTTRAKSKAASSDVAASASAEAAPHKLPQEMSLADSDTKSVVTPDSETCQQDLEETANDAKVIKFRVTCNRAGDKHSFSSNEAARDFGGAVQEFFQWKADMTKFDIEVLLNIHNEEVVIGIALTEESLHRRNISHFGPTTLRSTLCYGMLRLCKPQESDIILDPMCGTGAIPLEGAIEFGESFYIAGDNNDMAVSRTVNNICHIQKRRAEKGSPSGLPIDTVQWDLSNLPVRTSSVDIIVTDMPFGKRMGSRKKNWDLYPSCLREMARVCRPGSGKAVILTQDKKCFTKAISRMGGLWRKLHTVWVNVGGLHAGVYLLKRTAAMFGQTPEDIYESRGRSDAHMNETDDKESSELQPNV
;
A
#
# COMPACT_ATOMS: atom_id res chain seq x y z
N MET A 1 57.20 -28.49 30.90
CA MET A 1 58.41 -27.84 30.44
C MET A 1 57.95 -26.49 29.99
N SER A 2 57.91 -25.53 30.86
CA SER A 2 58.94 -24.52 31.20
C SER A 2 59.07 -23.55 30.08
N SER A 3 58.99 -22.25 30.19
CA SER A 3 59.15 -21.28 31.30
C SER A 3 58.85 -19.91 30.62
N LEU A 4 58.06 -19.00 31.21
CA LEU A 4 58.48 -17.87 32.05
C LEU A 4 59.55 -16.96 31.42
N GLU A 5 59.28 -15.70 31.32
CA GLU A 5 59.73 -14.53 32.11
C GLU A 5 59.48 -13.28 31.29
N ASP A 6 58.79 -12.25 31.66
CA ASP A 6 58.90 -11.22 32.70
C ASP A 6 59.52 -9.90 32.23
N GLU A 7 58.87 -8.80 32.64
CA GLU A 7 59.35 -7.42 32.92
C GLU A 7 59.69 -6.49 31.72
N ALA A 8 59.44 -5.20 31.71
CA ALA A 8 59.37 -4.20 32.78
C ALA A 8 58.67 -2.91 32.33
N VAL A 9 58.23 -2.19 33.31
CA VAL A 9 57.70 -0.85 33.44
C VAL A 9 58.70 0.24 33.00
N GLU A 10 58.23 1.32 32.33
CA GLU A 10 58.73 2.65 32.58
C GLU A 10 57.66 3.73 32.35
N GLN A 11 57.43 4.48 33.43
CA GLN A 11 56.67 5.75 33.47
C GLN A 11 57.55 6.88 32.97
N ASN A 12 57.02 7.83 32.20
CA ASN A 12 57.47 9.20 32.29
C ASN A 12 56.33 10.18 31.96
N THR A 13 55.94 10.98 32.91
CA THR A 13 55.17 12.21 32.91
C THR A 13 55.98 13.35 32.28
N VAL A 14 55.33 14.24 31.46
CA VAL A 14 55.55 15.70 31.48
C VAL A 14 54.40 16.45 30.74
N GLU A 15 53.89 17.42 31.40
CA GLU A 15 52.99 18.55 31.24
C GLU A 15 52.66 19.13 29.86
N GLY A 16 51.44 19.67 29.78
CA GLY A 16 50.66 20.31 28.73
C GLY A 16 51.18 21.58 28.08
N PRO A 17 50.40 22.19 27.19
CA PRO A 17 49.33 23.11 27.66
C PRO A 17 48.00 23.08 26.89
N THR A 18 47.01 23.50 27.61
CA THR A 18 45.63 23.88 27.26
C THR A 18 45.46 24.64 25.95
N SER A 19 44.60 24.11 25.08
CA SER A 19 43.76 24.91 24.18
C SER A 19 42.40 24.28 24.06
N SER A 20 41.39 24.92 24.59
CA SER A 20 39.98 24.68 24.45
C SER A 20 39.56 24.84 22.99
N PRO A 21 38.84 23.88 22.38
CA PRO A 21 38.09 24.16 21.18
C PRO A 21 36.71 24.72 21.59
N SER A 22 36.40 25.91 21.11
CA SER A 22 35.08 26.53 21.12
C SER A 22 34.04 25.58 20.50
N SER A 23 33.08 25.16 21.29
CA SER A 23 31.91 24.44 20.86
C SER A 23 30.88 25.40 20.29
N ASP A 24 30.98 25.71 19.01
CA ASP A 24 29.82 26.21 18.25
C ASP A 24 29.04 24.96 17.73
N THR A 25 28.27 24.34 18.59
CA THR A 25 27.21 23.42 18.20
C THR A 25 25.95 24.23 17.94
N ASP A 26 25.62 24.34 16.66
CA ASP A 26 24.33 24.82 16.16
C ASP A 26 23.19 24.05 16.86
N PRO A 27 22.23 24.74 17.57
CA PRO A 27 21.20 24.05 18.33
C PRO A 27 20.07 23.43 17.50
N SER A 28 20.25 23.20 16.20
CA SER A 28 19.20 22.67 15.30
C SER A 28 19.31 21.19 14.95
N THR A 29 20.33 20.47 15.37
CA THR A 29 20.44 19.03 15.20
C THR A 29 19.95 18.29 16.45
N GLY A 30 18.65 17.97 16.49
CA GLY A 30 18.12 17.03 17.47
C GLY A 30 18.92 15.71 17.44
N ALA A 31 19.15 15.14 18.63
CA ALA A 31 19.89 13.88 18.77
C ALA A 31 19.28 12.81 17.84
N ILE A 32 20.12 12.10 17.09
CA ILE A 32 19.69 10.97 16.26
C ILE A 32 19.38 9.82 17.21
N ILE A 33 18.10 9.43 17.26
CA ILE A 33 17.58 8.37 18.14
C ILE A 33 17.21 7.18 17.27
N THR A 34 17.57 5.96 17.70
CA THR A 34 17.10 4.72 17.09
C THR A 34 15.76 4.34 17.69
N ILE A 35 14.79 4.06 16.83
CA ILE A 35 13.41 3.72 17.18
C ILE A 35 12.91 2.56 16.34
N THR A 36 11.89 1.86 16.82
CA THR A 36 11.19 0.83 16.07
C THR A 36 9.91 1.40 15.45
N ILE A 37 9.77 1.24 14.14
CA ILE A 37 8.53 1.51 13.41
C ILE A 37 7.76 0.22 13.25
N GLY A 38 6.48 0.25 13.57
CA GLY A 38 5.51 -0.77 13.20
C GLY A 38 4.71 -0.32 11.98
N ALA A 39 4.42 -1.24 11.09
CA ALA A 39 3.58 -0.98 9.94
C ALA A 39 2.54 -2.07 9.74
N THR A 40 1.31 -1.68 9.41
CA THR A 40 0.28 -2.62 8.96
C THR A 40 0.38 -2.79 7.45
N VAL A 41 0.26 -4.02 6.97
CA VAL A 41 0.34 -4.40 5.56
C VAL A 41 -0.83 -5.31 5.17
N PRO A 42 -1.22 -5.39 3.90
CA PRO A 42 -2.17 -6.41 3.47
C PRO A 42 -1.64 -7.80 3.81
N THR A 43 -2.41 -8.57 4.59
CA THR A 43 -2.04 -9.95 4.98
C THR A 43 -1.66 -10.77 3.75
N GLY A 44 -0.52 -11.46 3.82
CA GLY A 44 0.09 -12.22 2.74
C GLY A 44 1.19 -11.48 1.98
N PHE A 45 1.29 -10.16 2.12
CA PHE A 45 2.35 -9.33 1.51
C PHE A 45 3.38 -8.82 2.53
N GLU A 46 3.47 -9.43 3.70
CA GLU A 46 4.43 -9.05 4.74
C GLU A 46 5.89 -9.16 4.25
N HIS A 47 6.22 -10.24 3.51
CA HIS A 47 7.55 -10.41 2.91
C HIS A 47 7.85 -9.34 1.87
N THR A 48 6.88 -9.01 1.01
CA THR A 48 7.03 -7.93 0.02
C THR A 48 7.28 -6.58 0.68
N ALA A 49 6.61 -6.32 1.81
CA ALA A 49 6.82 -5.10 2.57
C ALA A 49 8.20 -5.07 3.27
N ALA A 50 8.65 -6.21 3.80
CA ALA A 50 9.98 -6.33 4.38
C ALA A 50 11.10 -6.11 3.33
N GLU A 51 10.93 -6.64 2.12
CA GLU A 51 11.84 -6.39 0.99
C GLU A 51 11.85 -4.90 0.62
N GLU A 52 10.69 -4.24 0.55
CA GLU A 52 10.62 -2.81 0.26
C GLU A 52 11.33 -1.96 1.33
N VAL A 53 11.17 -2.29 2.62
CA VAL A 53 11.87 -1.64 3.73
C VAL A 53 13.39 -1.79 3.56
N LYS A 54 13.86 -2.99 3.22
CA LYS A 54 15.29 -3.23 2.98
C LYS A 54 15.82 -2.40 1.81
N GLU A 55 15.08 -2.34 0.71
CA GLU A 55 15.46 -1.60 -0.50
C GLU A 55 15.45 -0.07 -0.28
N LYS A 56 14.37 0.48 0.30
CA LYS A 56 14.18 1.94 0.40
C LYS A 56 14.80 2.56 1.65
N ILE A 57 14.95 1.80 2.74
CA ILE A 57 15.40 2.32 4.05
C ILE A 57 16.74 1.70 4.45
N GLY A 58 17.06 0.49 3.95
CA GLY A 58 18.27 -0.26 4.30
C GLY A 58 18.15 -1.00 5.64
N SER A 59 16.94 -1.15 6.17
CA SER A 59 16.69 -1.82 7.45
C SER A 59 16.07 -3.19 7.27
N ASP A 60 16.41 -4.15 8.14
CA ASP A 60 15.79 -5.46 8.15
C ASP A 60 14.49 -5.41 8.96
N ALA A 61 13.40 -5.93 8.38
CA ALA A 61 12.10 -5.96 9.02
C ALA A 61 11.79 -7.33 9.59
N ARG A 62 11.35 -7.36 10.85
CA ARG A 62 10.73 -8.53 11.50
C ARG A 62 9.27 -8.64 11.06
N ILE A 63 8.87 -9.81 10.60
CA ILE A 63 7.50 -10.09 10.14
C ILE A 63 6.73 -10.74 11.30
N SER A 64 5.57 -10.15 11.62
CA SER A 64 4.57 -10.80 12.47
C SER A 64 3.66 -11.64 11.56
N LYS A 65 3.93 -12.97 11.53
CA LYS A 65 3.26 -13.90 10.62
C LYS A 65 1.74 -13.88 10.77
N ASP A 66 1.03 -13.93 9.62
CA ASP A 66 -0.43 -14.00 9.52
C ASP A 66 -1.20 -12.83 10.16
N ARG A 67 -0.50 -11.76 10.53
CA ARG A 67 -1.07 -10.59 11.22
C ARG A 67 -1.11 -9.33 10.38
N GLY A 68 -0.50 -9.37 9.18
CA GLY A 68 -0.39 -8.19 8.34
C GLY A 68 0.39 -7.06 9.02
N ARG A 69 1.52 -7.39 9.69
CA ARG A 69 2.38 -6.42 10.37
C ARG A 69 3.85 -6.73 10.15
N ILE A 70 4.63 -5.66 10.05
CA ILE A 70 6.09 -5.71 10.07
C ILE A 70 6.62 -4.67 11.06
N TYR A 71 7.80 -4.94 11.62
CA TYR A 71 8.50 -4.06 12.56
C TYR A 71 9.96 -3.92 12.12
N PHE A 72 10.47 -2.69 12.10
CA PHE A 72 11.84 -2.44 11.67
C PHE A 72 12.45 -1.23 12.39
N PRO A 73 13.75 -1.28 12.74
CA PRO A 73 14.45 -0.17 13.37
C PRO A 73 14.79 0.90 12.32
N ILE A 74 14.70 2.17 12.72
CA ILE A 74 15.21 3.31 11.97
C ILE A 74 15.86 4.33 12.90
N THR A 75 16.68 5.19 12.34
CA THR A 75 17.09 6.44 12.96
C THR A 75 16.15 7.58 12.58
N THR A 76 15.99 8.58 13.42
CA THR A 76 14.99 9.65 13.24
C THR A 76 15.18 10.49 11.96
N ASP A 77 16.39 10.56 11.41
CA ASP A 77 16.69 11.20 10.13
C ASP A 77 16.03 10.47 8.94
N LYS A 78 15.80 9.16 9.04
CA LYS A 78 15.13 8.34 8.02
C LYS A 78 13.59 8.38 8.09
N LEU A 79 13.00 9.08 9.06
CA LEU A 79 11.56 9.13 9.26
C LEU A 79 10.79 9.60 8.00
N PHE A 80 11.38 10.50 7.21
CA PHE A 80 10.77 10.92 5.95
C PHE A 80 10.66 9.77 4.94
N GLN A 81 11.65 8.88 4.88
CA GLN A 81 11.71 7.74 3.95
C GLN A 81 10.60 6.71 4.26
N VAL A 82 10.26 6.53 5.55
CA VAL A 82 9.19 5.62 5.97
C VAL A 82 7.83 5.97 5.33
N HIS A 83 7.56 7.26 5.11
CA HIS A 83 6.35 7.72 4.44
C HIS A 83 6.35 7.54 2.91
N LEU A 84 7.44 6.99 2.33
CA LEU A 84 7.55 6.64 0.90
C LEU A 84 7.31 5.14 0.66
N LEU A 85 7.05 4.37 1.71
CA LEU A 85 6.68 2.97 1.58
C LEU A 85 5.30 2.82 0.94
N CYS A 86 5.22 1.94 -0.05
CA CYS A 86 4.02 1.72 -0.86
C CYS A 86 3.25 0.45 -0.46
N SER A 87 3.92 -0.50 0.21
CA SER A 87 3.35 -1.75 0.69
C SER A 87 2.58 -1.63 2.00
N VAL A 88 2.63 -0.48 2.68
CA VAL A 88 2.10 -0.32 4.04
C VAL A 88 0.79 0.48 4.08
N ASP A 89 -0.17 0.02 4.88
CA ASP A 89 -1.45 0.70 5.08
C ASP A 89 -1.35 1.80 6.15
N ASN A 90 -0.73 1.51 7.30
CA ASN A 90 -0.55 2.47 8.39
C ASN A 90 0.83 2.32 9.00
N LEU A 91 1.33 3.42 9.56
CA LEU A 91 2.63 3.52 10.22
C LEU A 91 2.43 3.98 11.66
N PHE A 92 3.20 3.44 12.58
CA PHE A 92 3.25 3.87 13.97
C PHE A 92 4.65 3.68 14.55
N VAL A 93 5.01 4.50 15.52
CA VAL A 93 6.22 4.27 16.32
C VAL A 93 5.86 3.37 17.50
N VAL A 94 6.69 2.37 17.76
CA VAL A 94 6.52 1.46 18.89
C VAL A 94 6.97 2.15 20.18
N VAL A 95 6.12 2.13 21.19
CA VAL A 95 6.43 2.58 22.57
C VAL A 95 7.00 1.42 23.37
N ALA A 96 6.29 0.28 23.36
CA ALA A 96 6.71 -0.94 24.02
C ALA A 96 6.11 -2.17 23.33
N GLU A 97 6.80 -3.29 23.49
CA GLU A 97 6.42 -4.60 22.96
C GLU A 97 6.60 -5.67 24.03
N PHE A 98 5.59 -6.52 24.17
CA PHE A 98 5.56 -7.65 25.11
C PHE A 98 5.16 -8.89 24.33
N ASP A 99 6.09 -9.84 24.17
CA ASP A 99 5.85 -11.07 23.39
C ASP A 99 5.01 -12.11 24.13
N CYS A 100 5.08 -12.13 25.46
CA CYS A 100 4.42 -13.08 26.34
C CYS A 100 3.74 -12.35 27.51
N TYR A 101 2.78 -11.50 27.22
CA TYR A 101 2.03 -10.78 28.26
C TYR A 101 1.08 -11.73 28.98
N GLN A 102 1.22 -11.82 30.31
CA GLN A 102 0.42 -12.71 31.14
C GLN A 102 -0.88 -12.02 31.56
N PHE A 103 -1.94 -12.20 30.78
CA PHE A 103 -3.27 -11.73 31.16
C PHE A 103 -3.80 -12.52 32.36
N LYS A 104 -4.42 -11.83 33.33
CA LYS A 104 -5.07 -12.46 34.45
C LYS A 104 -6.36 -13.18 34.01
N GLU A 105 -6.79 -14.15 34.82
CA GLU A 105 -8.07 -14.84 34.62
C GLU A 105 -9.25 -13.89 34.82
N SER A 106 -9.16 -13.00 35.80
CA SER A 106 -10.15 -11.97 36.08
C SER A 106 -10.03 -10.84 35.07
N LYS A 107 -11.17 -10.44 34.49
CA LYS A 107 -11.28 -9.31 33.58
C LYS A 107 -10.90 -8.00 34.25
N GLU A 108 -11.40 -7.79 35.46
CA GLU A 108 -11.18 -6.59 36.26
C GLU A 108 -9.69 -6.40 36.59
N GLU A 109 -9.01 -7.47 36.97
CA GLU A 109 -7.59 -7.45 37.26
C GLU A 109 -6.76 -7.15 36.00
N THR A 110 -7.10 -7.77 34.86
CA THR A 110 -6.43 -7.51 33.59
C THR A 110 -6.60 -6.05 33.15
N LEU A 111 -7.81 -5.51 33.24
CA LEU A 111 -8.05 -4.11 32.88
C LEU A 111 -7.33 -3.15 33.79
N LYS A 112 -7.21 -3.45 35.10
CA LYS A 112 -6.43 -2.68 36.06
C LYS A 112 -4.93 -2.73 35.76
N GLU A 113 -4.38 -3.90 35.41
CA GLU A 113 -2.98 -4.01 34.95
C GLU A 113 -2.71 -3.18 33.69
N LEU A 114 -3.64 -3.17 32.73
CA LEU A 114 -3.52 -2.31 31.55
C LEU A 114 -3.54 -0.81 31.90
N GLN A 115 -4.30 -0.40 32.94
CA GLN A 115 -4.25 0.97 33.44
C GLN A 115 -2.89 1.29 34.07
N GLU A 116 -2.39 0.44 34.94
CA GLU A 116 -1.10 0.60 35.61
C GLU A 116 0.04 0.63 34.60
N LEU A 117 -0.04 -0.19 33.53
CA LEU A 117 0.93 -0.24 32.45
C LEU A 117 1.13 1.12 31.79
N ALA A 118 0.08 1.92 31.59
CA ALA A 118 0.16 3.20 30.89
C ALA A 118 1.15 4.18 31.55
N SER A 119 1.29 4.16 32.86
CA SER A 119 2.21 5.02 33.61
C SER A 119 3.67 4.58 33.60
N THR A 120 3.93 3.29 33.30
CA THR A 120 5.27 2.69 33.33
C THR A 120 5.96 2.68 31.96
N LEU A 121 5.24 2.99 30.89
CA LEU A 121 5.75 2.92 29.52
C LEU A 121 6.77 4.03 29.19
N PRO A 122 7.80 3.73 28.36
CA PRO A 122 8.82 4.68 27.94
C PRO A 122 8.34 5.60 26.81
N TRP A 123 7.42 6.52 27.08
CA TRP A 123 6.77 7.38 26.09
C TRP A 123 7.68 8.39 25.39
N THR A 124 8.79 8.80 26.04
CA THR A 124 9.60 9.95 25.65
C THR A 124 10.04 9.91 24.19
N ASN A 125 10.73 8.86 23.76
CA ASN A 125 11.26 8.75 22.40
C ASN A 125 10.13 8.68 21.35
N ALA A 126 9.07 7.95 21.63
CA ALA A 126 7.94 7.82 20.72
C ALA A 126 7.18 9.15 20.54
N LEU A 127 7.03 9.93 21.61
CA LEU A 127 6.43 11.26 21.55
C LEU A 127 7.30 12.25 20.80
N GLU A 128 8.62 12.18 20.94
CA GLU A 128 9.56 13.01 20.18
C GLU A 128 9.45 12.72 18.68
N VAL A 129 9.43 11.45 18.29
CA VAL A 129 9.22 11.03 16.90
C VAL A 129 7.88 11.50 16.35
N TRP A 130 6.82 11.40 17.14
CA TRP A 130 5.51 11.92 16.74
C TRP A 130 5.52 13.44 16.52
N ARG A 131 6.20 14.21 17.39
CA ARG A 131 6.38 15.67 17.22
C ARG A 131 7.17 15.98 15.96
N LEU A 132 8.27 15.27 15.72
CA LEU A 132 9.09 15.40 14.51
C LEU A 132 8.26 15.12 13.26
N ASN A 133 7.48 14.04 13.26
CA ASN A 133 6.57 13.65 12.17
C ASN A 133 5.56 14.78 11.83
N ARG A 134 4.96 15.41 12.84
CA ARG A 134 4.06 16.57 12.64
C ARG A 134 4.78 17.76 12.01
N THR A 135 6.01 18.03 12.42
CA THR A 135 6.83 19.11 11.87
C THR A 135 7.16 18.88 10.39
N LEU A 136 7.52 17.66 10.02
CA LEU A 136 7.77 17.26 8.62
C LEU A 136 6.52 17.44 7.74
N LYS A 137 5.34 17.13 8.25
CA LYS A 137 4.07 17.34 7.56
C LYS A 137 3.73 18.82 7.39
N LYS A 138 3.93 19.67 8.40
CA LYS A 138 3.70 21.12 8.33
C LYS A 138 4.61 21.80 7.30
N LYS A 139 5.90 21.44 7.25
CA LYS A 139 6.85 21.97 6.25
C LYS A 139 6.40 21.64 4.80
N LYS A 140 5.80 20.48 4.56
CA LYS A 140 5.18 20.14 3.26
C LYS A 140 3.96 21.02 2.93
N GLY A 141 3.16 21.39 3.92
CA GLY A 141 1.98 22.28 3.76
C GLY A 141 2.34 23.72 3.42
N HIS A 142 3.35 24.29 4.08
CA HIS A 142 3.76 25.70 3.89
C HIS A 142 4.44 25.97 2.54
N ARG A 143 5.15 24.98 1.94
CA ARG A 143 5.67 25.10 0.56
C ARG A 143 4.58 25.28 -0.50
N LYS A 144 3.32 24.96 -0.21
CA LYS A 144 2.17 25.12 -1.12
C LYS A 144 1.58 26.54 -1.14
N VAL A 145 1.82 27.37 -0.14
CA VAL A 145 1.17 28.71 -0.01
C VAL A 145 2.05 29.85 -0.51
N GLY A 146 3.34 29.62 -0.75
CA GLY A 146 4.31 30.68 -1.06
C GLY A 146 4.36 31.14 -2.53
N ASN A 147 3.59 30.56 -3.46
CA ASN A 147 3.78 30.85 -4.91
C ASN A 147 2.53 31.33 -5.66
N THR A 148 1.51 31.84 -4.98
CA THR A 148 0.28 32.35 -5.65
C THR A 148 -0.02 33.83 -5.36
N THR A 149 1.01 34.67 -5.27
CA THR A 149 0.82 36.11 -5.31
C THR A 149 1.81 36.75 -6.27
N ARG A 150 1.58 36.64 -7.57
CA ARG A 150 1.93 37.64 -8.58
C ARG A 150 1.51 37.21 -9.98
N ALA A 151 0.36 37.62 -10.43
CA ALA A 151 0.05 38.12 -11.78
C ALA A 151 -1.48 38.20 -11.98
N LYS A 152 -2.05 39.33 -11.54
CA LYS A 152 -3.27 39.82 -12.19
C LYS A 152 -2.81 40.92 -13.12
N SER A 153 -2.80 40.65 -14.43
CA SER A 153 -2.85 41.69 -15.45
C SER A 153 -3.89 41.29 -16.49
N LYS A 154 -4.79 42.26 -16.70
CA LYS A 154 -5.89 42.38 -17.65
C LYS A 154 -5.59 41.84 -19.05
N ALA A 155 -6.55 41.14 -19.62
CA ALA A 155 -6.89 41.26 -21.03
C ALA A 155 -8.39 40.98 -21.21
N ALA A 156 -9.02 41.83 -22.01
CA ALA A 156 -10.46 41.96 -22.16
C ALA A 156 -11.01 41.04 -23.27
N SER A 157 -12.27 40.69 -23.04
CA SER A 157 -13.39 40.45 -24.00
C SER A 157 -13.13 40.17 -25.45
N SER A 158 -13.69 39.06 -25.97
CA SER A 158 -14.56 39.14 -27.15
C SER A 158 -15.53 37.94 -27.17
N ASP A 159 -16.83 38.29 -27.25
CA ASP A 159 -17.98 37.42 -27.47
C ASP A 159 -17.95 36.78 -28.85
N VAL A 160 -18.40 35.52 -28.94
CA VAL A 160 -19.26 35.11 -30.08
C VAL A 160 -20.21 34.01 -29.58
N ALA A 161 -21.49 34.28 -29.71
CA ALA A 161 -22.64 33.42 -29.47
C ALA A 161 -22.97 32.56 -30.71
N ALA A 162 -23.50 31.35 -30.45
CA ALA A 162 -24.51 30.63 -31.24
C ALA A 162 -24.96 29.40 -30.44
N SER A 163 -26.10 29.39 -29.84
CA SER A 163 -27.49 29.06 -30.27
C SER A 163 -27.64 27.63 -30.85
N ALA A 164 -28.37 26.73 -30.19
CA ALA A 164 -29.74 26.28 -30.31
C ALA A 164 -29.90 24.88 -29.73
N SER A 165 -30.75 24.71 -28.72
CA SER A 165 -32.09 24.05 -28.73
C SER A 165 -32.06 22.55 -29.09
N ALA A 166 -32.75 21.61 -28.39
CA ALA A 166 -34.01 21.57 -27.69
C ALA A 166 -34.16 20.21 -26.93
N GLU A 167 -34.82 20.28 -25.80
CA GLU A 167 -35.91 19.43 -25.27
C GLU A 167 -35.86 17.90 -25.38
N ALA A 168 -35.92 17.19 -24.24
CA ALA A 168 -37.13 16.55 -23.69
C ALA A 168 -36.84 15.75 -22.41
N ALA A 169 -37.57 16.02 -21.37
CA ALA A 169 -37.76 15.19 -20.15
C ALA A 169 -39.12 14.44 -20.28
N PRO A 170 -39.61 13.70 -19.27
CA PRO A 170 -39.04 12.66 -18.42
C PRO A 170 -39.93 11.38 -18.39
N HIS A 171 -39.44 10.27 -17.81
CA HIS A 171 -40.34 9.19 -17.38
C HIS A 171 -40.05 8.74 -15.95
N LYS A 172 -41.16 8.65 -15.18
CA LYS A 172 -41.29 8.30 -13.77
C LYS A 172 -41.27 6.79 -13.55
N LEU A 173 -40.65 6.37 -12.43
CA LEU A 173 -40.99 5.45 -11.32
C LEU A 173 -41.75 4.12 -11.58
N PRO A 174 -41.57 3.08 -10.75
CA PRO A 174 -42.22 3.07 -9.45
C PRO A 174 -41.40 2.60 -8.23
N GLN A 175 -41.88 3.03 -7.09
CA GLN A 175 -41.61 2.67 -5.70
C GLN A 175 -42.15 1.28 -5.33
N GLU A 176 -41.62 0.74 -4.23
CA GLU A 176 -42.31 0.14 -3.07
C GLU A 176 -41.24 -0.45 -2.14
N MET A 177 -41.27 -0.34 -0.88
CA MET A 177 -42.01 -0.09 0.34
C MET A 177 -41.20 -0.65 1.49
N SER A 178 -40.87 0.02 2.47
CA SER A 178 -41.40 0.46 3.77
C SER A 178 -41.12 -0.54 4.92
N LEU A 179 -40.72 -0.02 6.06
CA LEU A 179 -41.34 0.08 7.39
C LEU A 179 -40.25 0.56 8.36
N ALA A 180 -40.34 1.72 8.93
CA ALA A 180 -41.02 2.26 10.12
C ALA A 180 -40.31 1.81 11.41
N ASP A 181 -40.03 2.61 12.39
CA ASP A 181 -40.65 3.63 13.20
C ASP A 181 -39.56 4.35 14.03
N SER A 182 -39.59 5.46 14.55
CA SER A 182 -40.49 6.54 14.93
C SER A 182 -39.74 7.55 15.80
N ASP A 183 -40.03 8.84 15.56
CA ASP A 183 -40.20 9.98 16.48
C ASP A 183 -38.96 10.54 17.23
N THR A 184 -38.67 11.83 17.18
CA THR A 184 -39.52 13.03 17.37
C THR A 184 -38.85 14.30 16.86
N LYS A 185 -39.65 15.22 16.41
CA LYS A 185 -39.35 16.55 15.87
C LYS A 185 -38.89 17.56 16.93
N SER A 186 -38.01 18.48 16.52
CA SER A 186 -38.28 19.92 16.70
C SER A 186 -37.52 20.76 15.66
N VAL A 187 -38.32 21.56 14.96
CA VAL A 187 -37.95 22.56 13.95
C VAL A 187 -37.62 23.87 14.67
N VAL A 188 -36.52 24.54 14.34
CA VAL A 188 -36.40 26.00 14.37
C VAL A 188 -35.54 26.43 13.19
N THR A 189 -36.11 27.29 12.36
CA THR A 189 -35.52 28.00 11.21
C THR A 189 -34.72 29.21 11.66
N PRO A 190 -33.89 29.80 10.73
CA PRO A 190 -32.72 30.59 11.08
C PRO A 190 -33.01 32.08 11.15
N ASP A 191 -32.26 32.77 12.00
CA ASP A 191 -32.08 34.20 11.88
C ASP A 191 -30.59 34.54 11.71
N SER A 192 -30.39 35.41 10.76
CA SER A 192 -29.17 36.11 10.38
C SER A 192 -28.65 37.03 11.48
N GLU A 193 -27.35 37.33 11.35
CA GLU A 193 -26.53 38.32 12.11
C GLU A 193 -25.60 37.68 13.15
N THR A 194 -24.33 37.54 12.86
CA THR A 194 -23.32 38.53 13.18
C THR A 194 -21.95 38.05 12.71
N CYS A 195 -21.45 38.68 11.67
CA CYS A 195 -20.02 38.75 11.34
C CYS A 195 -19.39 39.77 12.33
N GLN A 196 -18.40 39.32 13.09
CA GLN A 196 -17.37 40.13 13.80
C GLN A 196 -17.18 39.63 15.24
N GLN A 197 -16.21 38.73 15.41
CA GLN A 197 -15.37 38.60 16.60
C GLN A 197 -14.45 37.38 16.48
N ASP A 198 -13.44 37.49 15.60
CA ASP A 198 -12.27 36.59 15.61
C ASP A 198 -11.00 37.44 15.40
N LEU A 199 -10.74 38.32 16.33
CA LEU A 199 -9.43 38.99 16.51
C LEU A 199 -9.25 39.23 18.01
N GLU A 200 -8.36 38.47 18.62
CA GLU A 200 -7.72 38.56 19.92
C GLU A 200 -7.89 37.30 20.78
N GLU A 201 -7.30 36.17 20.35
CA GLU A 201 -6.75 35.21 21.28
C GLU A 201 -5.24 35.44 21.38
N THR A 202 -4.87 36.25 22.35
CA THR A 202 -3.51 36.51 22.81
C THR A 202 -2.82 35.24 23.29
N ALA A 203 -1.54 35.14 22.93
CA ALA A 203 -0.57 34.17 23.40
C ALA A 203 -0.70 33.80 24.88
N ASN A 204 -1.02 32.58 25.21
CA ASN A 204 -0.56 31.75 26.33
C ASN A 204 -1.59 30.74 26.83
N ASP A 205 -2.31 30.04 25.93
CA ASP A 205 -2.91 28.75 26.28
C ASP A 205 -2.13 27.67 25.56
N ALA A 206 -1.31 26.93 26.29
CA ALA A 206 -0.69 25.71 25.79
C ALA A 206 -1.84 24.76 25.41
N LYS A 207 -2.18 24.72 24.12
CA LYS A 207 -3.31 23.94 23.58
C LYS A 207 -3.22 22.52 24.09
N VAL A 208 -4.14 22.11 24.98
CA VAL A 208 -4.21 20.77 25.52
C VAL A 208 -4.30 19.78 24.38
N ILE A 209 -3.38 18.82 24.35
CA ILE A 209 -3.36 17.78 23.31
C ILE A 209 -4.62 16.92 23.40
N LYS A 210 -5.29 16.74 22.29
CA LYS A 210 -6.41 15.83 22.16
C LYS A 210 -5.95 14.48 21.69
N PHE A 211 -6.45 13.40 22.30
CA PHE A 211 -6.03 12.05 21.95
C PHE A 211 -7.20 11.07 21.87
N ARG A 212 -6.94 9.95 21.23
CA ARG A 212 -7.77 8.74 21.31
C ARG A 212 -6.90 7.51 21.50
N VAL A 213 -7.48 6.45 22.07
CA VAL A 213 -6.88 5.12 22.11
C VAL A 213 -7.66 4.20 21.17
N THR A 214 -6.97 3.49 20.31
CA THR A 214 -7.53 2.45 19.46
C THR A 214 -6.97 1.09 19.88
N CYS A 215 -7.83 0.20 20.35
CA CYS A 215 -7.44 -1.17 20.66
C CYS A 215 -7.79 -2.13 19.53
N ASN A 216 -6.78 -2.75 18.94
CA ASN A 216 -6.91 -3.82 17.95
C ASN A 216 -6.63 -5.15 18.66
N ARG A 217 -7.68 -5.89 18.99
CA ARG A 217 -7.59 -7.17 19.69
C ARG A 217 -7.97 -8.34 18.79
N ALA A 218 -7.12 -9.37 18.77
CA ALA A 218 -7.36 -10.65 18.12
C ALA A 218 -6.95 -11.80 19.04
N GLY A 219 -7.60 -12.94 18.90
CA GLY A 219 -7.44 -14.13 19.73
C GLY A 219 -8.64 -14.37 20.66
N ASP A 220 -8.78 -15.61 21.13
CA ASP A 220 -10.00 -16.11 21.79
C ASP A 220 -9.89 -16.11 23.32
N LYS A 221 -8.69 -15.90 23.86
CA LYS A 221 -8.39 -16.10 25.29
C LYS A 221 -8.61 -14.87 26.19
N HIS A 222 -9.12 -13.77 25.64
CA HIS A 222 -9.28 -12.54 26.41
C HIS A 222 -10.70 -12.41 26.96
N SER A 223 -10.84 -12.22 28.26
CA SER A 223 -12.11 -11.99 28.95
C SER A 223 -12.72 -10.60 28.75
N PHE A 224 -11.99 -9.68 28.09
CA PHE A 224 -12.38 -8.28 27.85
C PHE A 224 -12.54 -7.96 26.36
N SER A 225 -13.32 -6.92 26.04
CA SER A 225 -13.49 -6.40 24.68
C SER A 225 -12.44 -5.34 24.33
N SER A 226 -12.23 -5.08 23.01
CA SER A 226 -11.37 -3.99 22.55
C SER A 226 -11.78 -2.62 23.09
N ASN A 227 -13.10 -2.39 23.22
CA ASN A 227 -13.62 -1.11 23.73
C ASN A 227 -13.33 -0.92 25.22
N GLU A 228 -13.44 -1.98 26.03
CA GLU A 228 -13.11 -1.93 27.45
C GLU A 228 -11.62 -1.64 27.66
N ALA A 229 -10.75 -2.39 26.96
CA ALA A 229 -9.31 -2.15 27.03
C ALA A 229 -8.92 -0.74 26.56
N ALA A 230 -9.52 -0.24 25.47
CA ALA A 230 -9.24 1.11 24.98
C ALA A 230 -9.73 2.20 25.95
N ARG A 231 -10.88 1.99 26.61
CA ARG A 231 -11.44 2.93 27.59
C ARG A 231 -10.55 3.00 28.83
N ASP A 232 -10.19 1.85 29.40
CA ASP A 232 -9.51 1.78 30.69
C ASP A 232 -8.04 2.20 30.54
N PHE A 233 -7.34 1.71 29.52
CA PHE A 233 -6.01 2.19 29.16
C PHE A 233 -6.01 3.69 28.80
N GLY A 234 -7.04 4.15 28.08
CA GLY A 234 -7.20 5.55 27.68
C GLY A 234 -7.44 6.48 28.90
N GLY A 235 -8.18 6.01 29.91
CA GLY A 235 -8.35 6.73 31.18
C GLY A 235 -7.01 6.96 31.88
N ALA A 236 -6.19 5.92 31.97
CA ALA A 236 -4.86 6.03 32.57
C ALA A 236 -3.91 6.96 31.76
N VAL A 237 -3.95 6.89 30.41
CA VAL A 237 -3.19 7.81 29.54
C VAL A 237 -3.64 9.26 29.75
N GLN A 238 -4.96 9.50 29.87
CA GLN A 238 -5.51 10.82 30.16
C GLN A 238 -5.01 11.36 31.49
N GLU A 239 -5.04 10.55 32.52
CA GLU A 239 -4.60 10.90 33.87
C GLU A 239 -3.09 11.15 33.93
N PHE A 240 -2.29 10.32 33.26
CA PHE A 240 -0.84 10.44 33.24
C PHE A 240 -0.35 11.69 32.51
N PHE A 241 -0.92 11.99 31.34
CA PHE A 241 -0.49 13.12 30.49
C PHE A 241 -1.32 14.38 30.65
N GLN A 242 -2.43 14.35 31.35
CA GLN A 242 -3.42 15.44 31.44
C GLN A 242 -3.94 15.87 30.05
N TRP A 243 -4.00 14.92 29.09
CA TRP A 243 -4.55 15.14 27.77
C TRP A 243 -6.09 15.04 27.79
N LYS A 244 -6.72 15.59 26.76
CA LYS A 244 -8.18 15.51 26.59
C LYS A 244 -8.57 14.40 25.62
N ALA A 245 -9.43 13.48 26.04
CA ALA A 245 -9.96 12.45 25.15
C ALA A 245 -10.92 13.06 24.12
N ASP A 246 -10.72 12.77 22.82
CA ASP A 246 -11.60 13.16 21.72
C ASP A 246 -11.54 12.08 20.62
N MET A 247 -12.62 11.32 20.45
CA MET A 247 -12.66 10.18 19.52
C MET A 247 -12.73 10.59 18.05
N THR A 248 -13.07 11.84 17.77
CA THR A 248 -13.31 12.34 16.41
C THR A 248 -12.26 13.34 15.92
N LYS A 249 -11.86 14.27 16.80
CA LYS A 249 -10.89 15.33 16.48
C LYS A 249 -9.72 15.26 17.45
N PHE A 250 -8.78 14.38 17.18
CA PHE A 250 -7.60 14.15 18.02
C PHE A 250 -6.31 14.61 17.32
N ASP A 251 -5.32 14.96 18.10
CA ASP A 251 -3.97 15.29 17.66
C ASP A 251 -3.06 14.05 17.62
N ILE A 252 -3.28 13.11 18.56
CA ILE A 252 -2.48 11.90 18.74
C ILE A 252 -3.38 10.69 18.90
N GLU A 253 -3.02 9.60 18.24
CA GLU A 253 -3.67 8.31 18.39
C GLU A 253 -2.69 7.31 19.01
N VAL A 254 -3.07 6.77 20.15
CA VAL A 254 -2.36 5.69 20.82
C VAL A 254 -2.97 4.36 20.39
N LEU A 255 -2.11 3.45 19.98
CA LEU A 255 -2.50 2.11 19.51
C LEU A 255 -2.18 1.09 20.59
N LEU A 256 -3.18 0.33 21.01
CA LEU A 256 -3.06 -0.85 21.86
C LEU A 256 -3.35 -2.09 21.02
N ASN A 257 -2.30 -2.73 20.53
CA ASN A 257 -2.44 -3.92 19.67
C ASN A 257 -2.23 -5.18 20.51
N ILE A 258 -3.26 -5.97 20.67
CA ILE A 258 -3.26 -7.22 21.44
C ILE A 258 -3.52 -8.38 20.49
N HIS A 259 -2.64 -9.39 20.52
CA HIS A 259 -2.84 -10.61 19.77
C HIS A 259 -2.41 -11.83 20.58
N ASN A 260 -3.35 -12.60 21.08
CA ASN A 260 -3.11 -13.63 22.08
C ASN A 260 -2.32 -13.05 23.28
N GLU A 261 -1.09 -13.45 23.48
CA GLU A 261 -0.19 -12.99 24.55
C GLU A 261 0.76 -11.87 24.12
N GLU A 262 0.73 -11.46 22.84
CA GLU A 262 1.54 -10.34 22.34
C GLU A 262 0.79 -9.02 22.55
N VAL A 263 1.44 -8.05 23.17
CA VAL A 263 0.93 -6.68 23.35
C VAL A 263 1.94 -5.70 22.79
N VAL A 264 1.51 -4.89 21.83
CA VAL A 264 2.33 -3.83 21.25
C VAL A 264 1.61 -2.50 21.40
N ILE A 265 2.24 -1.58 22.11
CA ILE A 265 1.77 -0.22 22.30
C ILE A 265 2.54 0.71 21.34
N GLY A 266 1.84 1.58 20.66
CA GLY A 266 2.45 2.50 19.71
C GLY A 266 1.71 3.83 19.58
N ILE A 267 2.33 4.77 18.89
CA ILE A 267 1.74 6.06 18.52
C ILE A 267 1.64 6.13 17.00
N ALA A 268 0.44 6.39 16.47
CA ALA A 268 0.20 6.48 15.03
C ALA A 268 0.97 7.65 14.39
N LEU A 269 1.61 7.36 13.25
CA LEU A 269 2.32 8.34 12.43
C LEU A 269 1.51 8.72 11.16
N THR A 270 0.53 7.90 10.79
CA THR A 270 -0.42 8.16 9.69
C THR A 270 -1.77 8.60 10.26
N GLU A 271 -2.33 9.69 9.75
CA GLU A 271 -3.67 10.16 10.12
C GLU A 271 -4.76 9.38 9.40
N GLU A 272 -4.53 9.08 8.12
CA GLU A 272 -5.38 8.26 7.28
C GLU A 272 -4.57 7.08 6.74
N SER A 273 -5.25 5.96 6.50
CA SER A 273 -4.60 4.79 5.91
C SER A 273 -4.12 5.09 4.48
N LEU A 274 -2.88 4.70 4.19
CA LEU A 274 -2.21 4.95 2.91
C LEU A 274 -2.78 4.10 1.76
N HIS A 275 -3.65 3.14 2.04
CA HIS A 275 -4.25 2.27 1.03
C HIS A 275 -5.15 3.00 0.02
N ARG A 276 -5.58 4.23 0.31
CA ARG A 276 -6.39 5.07 -0.59
C ARG A 276 -5.58 6.07 -1.40
N ARG A 277 -4.25 6.08 -1.27
CA ARG A 277 -3.42 6.97 -2.07
C ARG A 277 -3.70 6.77 -3.57
N ASN A 278 -3.51 7.77 -4.36
CA ASN A 278 -3.60 7.75 -5.82
C ASN A 278 -5.01 7.55 -6.42
N ILE A 279 -6.02 7.22 -5.64
CA ILE A 279 -7.41 7.09 -6.11
C ILE A 279 -8.28 8.19 -5.48
N SER A 280 -9.00 8.93 -6.30
CA SER A 280 -9.98 9.96 -5.90
C SER A 280 -11.41 9.60 -6.33
N HIS A 281 -11.57 8.88 -7.44
CA HIS A 281 -12.84 8.43 -7.96
C HIS A 281 -12.99 6.93 -7.71
N PHE A 282 -13.67 6.59 -6.63
CA PHE A 282 -13.87 5.21 -6.20
C PHE A 282 -15.03 4.54 -6.93
N GLY A 283 -14.88 3.25 -7.18
CA GLY A 283 -15.96 2.34 -7.60
C GLY A 283 -16.41 1.44 -6.44
N PRO A 284 -17.42 0.60 -6.67
CA PRO A 284 -17.97 -0.29 -5.62
C PRO A 284 -16.96 -1.32 -5.12
N THR A 285 -15.93 -1.63 -5.89
CA THR A 285 -14.93 -2.67 -5.60
C THR A 285 -13.51 -2.20 -5.88
N THR A 286 -13.22 -0.91 -5.61
CA THR A 286 -11.86 -0.37 -5.80
C THR A 286 -10.85 -1.12 -4.93
N LEU A 287 -9.81 -1.63 -5.57
CA LEU A 287 -8.74 -2.34 -4.90
C LEU A 287 -7.85 -1.35 -4.11
N ARG A 288 -7.29 -1.81 -3.00
CA ARG A 288 -6.36 -1.00 -2.19
C ARG A 288 -5.04 -0.81 -2.92
N SER A 289 -4.50 0.39 -2.93
CA SER A 289 -3.21 0.69 -3.58
C SER A 289 -2.06 -0.19 -3.04
N THR A 290 -2.05 -0.49 -1.75
CA THR A 290 -1.07 -1.36 -1.12
C THR A 290 -1.14 -2.80 -1.62
N LEU A 291 -2.34 -3.30 -1.90
CA LEU A 291 -2.54 -4.62 -2.50
C LEU A 291 -2.13 -4.62 -3.99
N CYS A 292 -2.47 -3.55 -4.73
CA CYS A 292 -2.03 -3.35 -6.12
C CYS A 292 -0.50 -3.35 -6.22
N TYR A 293 0.16 -2.62 -5.32
CA TYR A 293 1.61 -2.59 -5.24
C TYR A 293 2.21 -3.99 -4.98
N GLY A 294 1.65 -4.74 -4.03
CA GLY A 294 2.07 -6.12 -3.76
C GLY A 294 1.93 -7.04 -4.98
N MET A 295 0.82 -6.92 -5.73
CA MET A 295 0.60 -7.69 -6.96
C MET A 295 1.62 -7.33 -8.05
N LEU A 296 1.92 -6.05 -8.23
CA LEU A 296 2.92 -5.56 -9.18
C LEU A 296 4.34 -6.04 -8.81
N ARG A 297 4.71 -5.99 -7.54
CA ARG A 297 6.01 -6.49 -7.05
C ARG A 297 6.22 -7.98 -7.36
N LEU A 298 5.18 -8.80 -7.31
CA LEU A 298 5.26 -10.22 -7.69
C LEU A 298 5.65 -10.43 -9.15
N CYS A 299 5.26 -9.53 -10.04
CA CYS A 299 5.62 -9.59 -11.46
C CYS A 299 7.07 -9.20 -11.71
N LYS A 300 7.64 -8.34 -10.85
CA LYS A 300 8.96 -7.71 -11.06
C LYS A 300 9.02 -6.99 -12.41
N PRO A 301 8.24 -5.89 -12.59
CA PRO A 301 8.28 -5.12 -13.84
C PRO A 301 9.69 -4.72 -14.22
N GLN A 302 10.02 -4.79 -15.50
CA GLN A 302 11.30 -4.37 -16.04
C GLN A 302 11.09 -3.11 -16.91
N GLU A 303 12.16 -2.39 -17.16
CA GLU A 303 12.17 -1.29 -18.10
C GLU A 303 11.60 -1.70 -19.46
N SER A 304 10.74 -0.85 -20.02
CA SER A 304 10.07 -1.05 -21.31
C SER A 304 9.06 -2.21 -21.37
N ASP A 305 8.70 -2.86 -20.24
CA ASP A 305 7.62 -3.83 -20.21
C ASP A 305 6.28 -3.18 -20.57
N ILE A 306 5.47 -3.89 -21.35
CA ILE A 306 4.07 -3.56 -21.58
C ILE A 306 3.22 -4.33 -20.57
N ILE A 307 2.55 -3.62 -19.69
CA ILE A 307 1.76 -4.16 -18.60
C ILE A 307 0.28 -3.88 -18.83
N LEU A 308 -0.52 -4.94 -18.81
CA LEU A 308 -1.93 -4.89 -19.14
C LEU A 308 -2.79 -5.21 -17.91
N ASP A 309 -3.76 -4.34 -17.59
CA ASP A 309 -4.90 -4.68 -16.74
C ASP A 309 -6.19 -4.69 -17.60
N PRO A 310 -6.67 -5.88 -18.00
CA PRO A 310 -7.81 -5.96 -18.91
C PRO A 310 -9.18 -5.77 -18.23
N MET A 311 -9.24 -5.67 -16.90
CA MET A 311 -10.45 -5.39 -16.10
C MET A 311 -10.14 -4.36 -15.03
N CYS A 312 -9.64 -3.19 -15.43
CA CYS A 312 -9.01 -2.20 -14.57
C CYS A 312 -9.95 -1.52 -13.55
N GLY A 313 -11.26 -1.59 -13.73
CA GLY A 313 -12.24 -0.98 -12.83
C GLY A 313 -12.04 0.52 -12.68
N THR A 314 -11.43 0.96 -11.57
CA THR A 314 -11.08 2.36 -11.32
C THR A 314 -9.64 2.70 -11.69
N GLY A 315 -8.92 1.77 -12.31
CA GLY A 315 -7.53 1.93 -12.69
C GLY A 315 -6.53 1.81 -11.54
N ALA A 316 -6.93 1.19 -10.42
CA ALA A 316 -6.10 1.14 -9.21
C ALA A 316 -4.74 0.44 -9.44
N ILE A 317 -4.72 -0.70 -10.13
CA ILE A 317 -3.49 -1.46 -10.44
C ILE A 317 -2.61 -0.68 -11.43
N PRO A 318 -3.09 -0.33 -12.63
CA PRO A 318 -2.23 0.31 -13.63
C PRO A 318 -1.77 1.71 -13.21
N LEU A 319 -2.59 2.46 -12.44
CA LEU A 319 -2.19 3.77 -11.94
C LEU A 319 -1.10 3.66 -10.85
N GLU A 320 -1.22 2.70 -9.94
CA GLU A 320 -0.17 2.42 -8.96
C GLU A 320 1.14 2.02 -9.66
N GLY A 321 1.04 1.19 -10.70
CA GLY A 321 2.18 0.78 -11.53
C GLY A 321 2.84 1.95 -12.24
N ALA A 322 2.07 2.78 -12.93
CA ALA A 322 2.58 3.94 -13.67
C ALA A 322 3.27 5.01 -12.77
N ILE A 323 2.94 5.01 -11.47
CA ILE A 323 3.58 5.91 -10.49
C ILE A 323 4.86 5.32 -9.93
N GLU A 324 4.85 4.02 -9.56
CA GLU A 324 5.93 3.38 -8.81
C GLU A 324 6.95 2.64 -9.70
N PHE A 325 6.51 2.20 -10.90
CA PHE A 325 7.32 1.51 -11.91
C PHE A 325 7.20 2.23 -13.25
N GLY A 326 7.50 3.52 -13.26
CA GLY A 326 7.25 4.44 -14.38
C GLY A 326 8.09 4.22 -15.63
N GLU A 327 9.00 3.25 -15.63
CA GLU A 327 9.81 2.84 -16.79
C GLU A 327 9.12 1.79 -17.67
N SER A 328 7.98 1.25 -17.22
CA SER A 328 7.08 0.38 -17.96
C SER A 328 5.88 1.16 -18.50
N PHE A 329 5.21 0.66 -19.54
CA PHE A 329 3.99 1.24 -20.09
C PHE A 329 2.76 0.44 -19.68
N TYR A 330 1.70 1.12 -19.24
CA TYR A 330 0.48 0.51 -18.70
C TYR A 330 -0.70 0.71 -19.63
N ILE A 331 -1.45 -0.35 -19.89
CA ILE A 331 -2.70 -0.32 -20.64
C ILE A 331 -3.82 -0.75 -19.69
N ALA A 332 -4.73 0.19 -19.42
CA ALA A 332 -5.88 -0.01 -18.53
C ALA A 332 -7.15 -0.19 -19.35
N GLY A 333 -7.82 -1.33 -19.25
CA GLY A 333 -9.06 -1.54 -19.99
C GLY A 333 -10.18 -2.14 -19.17
N ASP A 334 -11.41 -1.84 -19.53
CA ASP A 334 -12.62 -2.39 -18.93
C ASP A 334 -13.75 -2.41 -19.97
N ASN A 335 -14.73 -3.28 -19.80
CA ASN A 335 -15.91 -3.30 -20.66
C ASN A 335 -16.97 -2.28 -20.25
N ASN A 336 -16.90 -1.78 -19.00
CA ASN A 336 -17.84 -0.83 -18.45
C ASN A 336 -17.32 0.60 -18.66
N ASP A 337 -18.08 1.41 -19.39
CA ASP A 337 -17.77 2.81 -19.69
C ASP A 337 -17.57 3.68 -18.43
N MET A 338 -18.36 3.43 -17.37
CA MET A 338 -18.19 4.13 -16.10
C MET A 338 -16.88 3.74 -15.37
N ALA A 339 -16.40 2.52 -15.54
CA ALA A 339 -15.11 2.10 -15.00
C ALA A 339 -13.98 2.82 -15.74
N VAL A 340 -14.01 2.82 -17.06
CA VAL A 340 -13.08 3.56 -17.93
C VAL A 340 -13.07 5.06 -17.58
N SER A 341 -14.24 5.69 -17.47
CA SER A 341 -14.36 7.10 -17.11
C SER A 341 -13.75 7.40 -15.73
N ARG A 342 -13.95 6.53 -14.73
CA ARG A 342 -13.32 6.68 -13.41
C ARG A 342 -11.80 6.56 -13.50
N THR A 343 -11.30 5.61 -14.30
CA THR A 343 -9.86 5.44 -14.54
C THR A 343 -9.26 6.71 -15.16
N VAL A 344 -9.86 7.25 -16.19
CA VAL A 344 -9.43 8.53 -16.83
C VAL A 344 -9.42 9.67 -15.81
N ASN A 345 -10.48 9.81 -15.00
CA ASN A 345 -10.57 10.85 -13.99
C ASN A 345 -9.48 10.71 -12.91
N ASN A 346 -9.15 9.49 -12.50
CA ASN A 346 -8.06 9.23 -11.56
C ASN A 346 -6.69 9.58 -12.17
N ILE A 347 -6.44 9.22 -13.42
CA ILE A 347 -5.23 9.60 -14.16
C ILE A 347 -5.09 11.13 -14.22
N CYS A 348 -6.13 11.82 -14.69
CA CYS A 348 -6.15 13.28 -14.78
C CYS A 348 -5.92 13.95 -13.42
N HIS A 349 -6.51 13.40 -12.34
CA HIS A 349 -6.31 13.90 -10.98
C HIS A 349 -4.83 13.81 -10.56
N ILE A 350 -4.17 12.68 -10.81
CA ILE A 350 -2.75 12.50 -10.46
C ILE A 350 -1.86 13.39 -11.32
N GLN A 351 -2.11 13.49 -12.64
CA GLN A 351 -1.37 14.35 -13.55
C GLN A 351 -1.45 15.82 -13.10
N LYS A 352 -2.65 16.30 -12.74
CA LYS A 352 -2.84 17.64 -12.19
C LYS A 352 -2.03 17.86 -10.89
N ARG A 353 -2.09 16.90 -9.95
CA ARG A 353 -1.30 16.98 -8.70
C ARG A 353 0.22 16.97 -8.95
N ARG A 354 0.70 16.25 -9.97
CA ARG A 354 2.12 16.23 -10.35
C ARG A 354 2.53 17.59 -10.95
N ALA A 355 1.72 18.15 -11.86
CA ALA A 355 1.95 19.47 -12.43
C ALA A 355 1.98 20.57 -11.36
N GLU A 356 1.06 20.56 -10.40
CA GLU A 356 1.03 21.50 -9.27
C GLU A 356 2.29 21.43 -8.38
N LYS A 357 2.99 20.30 -8.39
CA LYS A 357 4.26 20.09 -7.66
C LYS A 357 5.50 20.37 -8.50
N GLY A 358 5.33 20.82 -9.75
CA GLY A 358 6.44 21.03 -10.70
C GLY A 358 7.10 19.75 -11.20
N SER A 359 6.46 18.59 -11.02
CA SER A 359 6.93 17.30 -11.55
C SER A 359 6.39 17.10 -12.98
N PRO A 360 7.07 16.28 -13.83
CA PRO A 360 6.50 15.92 -15.14
C PRO A 360 5.06 15.42 -15.00
N SER A 361 4.15 15.98 -15.77
CA SER A 361 2.71 15.67 -15.68
C SER A 361 2.37 14.32 -16.30
N GLY A 362 3.11 13.88 -17.32
CA GLY A 362 2.87 12.62 -18.01
C GLY A 362 3.01 11.40 -17.09
N LEU A 363 2.18 10.40 -17.37
CA LEU A 363 2.27 9.06 -16.81
C LEU A 363 2.29 8.07 -17.96
N PRO A 364 3.08 6.99 -17.90
CA PRO A 364 3.14 5.97 -18.96
C PRO A 364 1.93 5.04 -18.89
N ILE A 365 0.73 5.59 -19.05
CA ILE A 365 -0.53 4.85 -18.95
C ILE A 365 -1.53 5.36 -19.99
N ASP A 366 -2.23 4.43 -20.61
CA ASP A 366 -3.36 4.70 -21.51
C ASP A 366 -4.58 3.86 -21.11
N THR A 367 -5.77 4.29 -21.60
CA THR A 367 -7.05 3.70 -21.19
C THR A 367 -7.89 3.35 -22.41
N VAL A 368 -8.43 2.14 -22.44
CA VAL A 368 -9.24 1.62 -23.57
C VAL A 368 -10.51 0.95 -23.04
N GLN A 369 -11.64 1.16 -23.75
CA GLN A 369 -12.84 0.35 -23.51
C GLN A 369 -12.83 -0.87 -24.42
N TRP A 370 -12.95 -2.07 -23.84
CA TRP A 370 -12.94 -3.33 -24.59
C TRP A 370 -13.63 -4.48 -23.87
N ASP A 371 -13.81 -5.58 -24.61
CA ASP A 371 -14.21 -6.88 -24.02
C ASP A 371 -12.96 -7.74 -23.84
N LEU A 372 -12.70 -8.20 -22.61
CA LEU A 372 -11.57 -9.08 -22.30
C LEU A 372 -11.64 -10.42 -23.07
N SER A 373 -12.81 -10.86 -23.49
CA SER A 373 -12.92 -12.09 -24.28
C SER A 373 -12.36 -11.97 -25.71
N ASN A 374 -12.13 -10.72 -26.16
CA ASN A 374 -11.60 -10.42 -27.50
C ASN A 374 -10.84 -9.07 -27.47
N LEU A 375 -9.63 -9.08 -26.94
CA LEU A 375 -8.82 -7.86 -26.79
C LEU A 375 -8.30 -7.37 -28.15
N PRO A 376 -8.39 -6.05 -28.47
CA PRO A 376 -7.81 -5.46 -29.67
C PRO A 376 -6.29 -5.28 -29.53
N VAL A 377 -5.63 -6.29 -29.02
CA VAL A 377 -4.19 -6.32 -28.74
C VAL A 377 -3.56 -7.44 -29.55
N ARG A 378 -2.39 -7.19 -30.15
CA ARG A 378 -1.67 -8.18 -30.95
C ARG A 378 -1.30 -9.42 -30.11
N THR A 379 -1.31 -10.56 -30.75
CA THR A 379 -0.82 -11.80 -30.16
C THR A 379 0.66 -11.65 -29.75
N SER A 380 1.01 -12.13 -28.56
CA SER A 380 2.38 -12.15 -28.04
C SER A 380 3.06 -10.78 -27.91
N SER A 381 2.30 -9.72 -27.61
CA SER A 381 2.82 -8.34 -27.52
C SER A 381 2.90 -7.79 -26.09
N VAL A 382 2.32 -8.46 -25.10
CA VAL A 382 2.26 -8.02 -23.70
C VAL A 382 3.23 -8.82 -22.85
N ASP A 383 3.99 -8.15 -22.00
CA ASP A 383 4.97 -8.78 -21.10
C ASP A 383 4.35 -9.24 -19.80
N ILE A 384 3.48 -8.43 -19.22
CA ILE A 384 2.88 -8.69 -17.91
C ILE A 384 1.37 -8.38 -17.96
N ILE A 385 0.57 -9.25 -17.35
CA ILE A 385 -0.85 -9.02 -17.10
C ILE A 385 -1.06 -9.00 -15.58
N VAL A 386 -1.69 -7.95 -15.06
CA VAL A 386 -2.04 -7.86 -13.63
C VAL A 386 -3.48 -7.43 -13.52
N THR A 387 -4.32 -8.29 -12.94
CA THR A 387 -5.76 -8.01 -12.89
C THR A 387 -6.46 -8.67 -11.72
N ASP A 388 -7.61 -8.15 -11.38
CA ASP A 388 -8.54 -8.65 -10.36
C ASP A 388 -9.79 -9.23 -11.06
N MET A 389 -9.97 -10.54 -10.98
CA MET A 389 -11.10 -11.26 -11.61
C MET A 389 -12.39 -11.10 -10.80
N PRO A 390 -13.58 -11.05 -11.42
CA PRO A 390 -14.84 -10.94 -10.70
C PRO A 390 -15.02 -12.07 -9.67
N PHE A 391 -15.29 -11.71 -8.40
CA PHE A 391 -15.42 -12.68 -7.30
C PHE A 391 -16.74 -13.45 -7.33
N GLY A 392 -17.72 -12.99 -8.13
CA GLY A 392 -19.06 -13.59 -8.20
C GLY A 392 -19.93 -13.40 -6.96
N LYS A 393 -19.54 -12.51 -6.04
CA LYS A 393 -20.31 -12.13 -4.84
C LYS A 393 -20.80 -10.69 -4.88
N ARG A 394 -19.93 -9.74 -5.19
CA ARG A 394 -20.24 -8.30 -5.28
C ARG A 394 -20.34 -7.85 -6.74
N MET A 395 -19.51 -8.43 -7.60
CA MET A 395 -19.48 -8.22 -9.05
C MET A 395 -19.55 -9.58 -9.75
N GLY A 396 -20.31 -9.67 -10.84
CA GLY A 396 -20.53 -10.89 -11.59
C GLY A 396 -21.41 -11.92 -10.86
N SER A 397 -21.37 -13.17 -11.33
CA SER A 397 -21.98 -14.30 -10.62
C SER A 397 -21.06 -15.53 -10.71
N ARG A 398 -21.04 -16.36 -9.67
CA ARG A 398 -20.24 -17.60 -9.67
C ARG A 398 -20.60 -18.52 -10.84
N LYS A 399 -21.86 -18.56 -11.27
CA LYS A 399 -22.29 -19.37 -12.41
C LYS A 399 -21.64 -18.86 -13.70
N LYS A 400 -21.65 -17.55 -13.93
CA LYS A 400 -21.01 -16.93 -15.11
C LYS A 400 -19.48 -17.06 -15.10
N ASN A 401 -18.84 -17.13 -13.93
CA ASN A 401 -17.39 -17.29 -13.84
C ASN A 401 -16.88 -18.60 -14.50
N TRP A 402 -17.71 -19.65 -14.54
CA TRP A 402 -17.31 -20.92 -15.16
C TRP A 402 -17.09 -20.80 -16.67
N ASP A 403 -17.73 -19.87 -17.34
CA ASP A 403 -17.54 -19.57 -18.76
C ASP A 403 -16.54 -18.42 -18.95
N LEU A 404 -16.61 -17.40 -18.09
CA LEU A 404 -15.78 -16.20 -18.15
C LEU A 404 -14.29 -16.50 -17.92
N TYR A 405 -13.93 -17.22 -16.84
CA TYR A 405 -12.54 -17.46 -16.48
C TYR A 405 -11.75 -18.20 -17.55
N PRO A 406 -12.24 -19.32 -18.15
CA PRO A 406 -11.54 -19.97 -19.25
C PRO A 406 -11.37 -19.06 -20.47
N SER A 407 -12.40 -18.30 -20.85
CA SER A 407 -12.34 -17.37 -21.97
C SER A 407 -11.29 -16.28 -21.74
N CYS A 408 -11.33 -15.62 -20.58
CA CYS A 408 -10.36 -14.59 -20.20
C CYS A 408 -8.92 -15.11 -20.15
N LEU A 409 -8.69 -16.24 -19.49
CA LEU A 409 -7.35 -16.84 -19.38
C LEU A 409 -6.77 -17.25 -20.73
N ARG A 410 -7.63 -17.71 -21.65
CA ARG A 410 -7.22 -18.05 -23.01
C ARG A 410 -6.81 -16.79 -23.79
N GLU A 411 -7.60 -15.74 -23.72
CA GLU A 411 -7.30 -14.47 -24.40
C GLU A 411 -6.06 -13.77 -23.81
N MET A 412 -5.93 -13.78 -22.48
CA MET A 412 -4.70 -13.35 -21.81
C MET A 412 -3.48 -14.13 -22.29
N ALA A 413 -3.61 -15.46 -22.51
CA ALA A 413 -2.52 -16.28 -23.02
C ALA A 413 -2.18 -15.94 -24.48
N ARG A 414 -3.16 -15.53 -25.29
CA ARG A 414 -2.93 -15.08 -26.66
C ARG A 414 -2.07 -13.83 -26.72
N VAL A 415 -2.42 -12.81 -25.92
CA VAL A 415 -1.73 -11.51 -25.94
C VAL A 415 -0.40 -11.54 -25.22
N CYS A 416 -0.23 -12.39 -24.21
CA CYS A 416 0.98 -12.50 -23.40
C CYS A 416 2.11 -13.20 -24.15
N ARG A 417 3.35 -12.68 -24.04
CA ARG A 417 4.54 -13.22 -24.71
C ARG A 417 4.84 -14.66 -24.28
N PRO A 418 4.97 -15.61 -25.20
CA PRO A 418 5.35 -16.99 -24.89
C PRO A 418 6.73 -17.06 -24.23
N GLY A 419 6.89 -17.94 -23.26
CA GLY A 419 8.16 -18.23 -22.60
C GLY A 419 8.59 -17.22 -21.54
N SER A 420 8.44 -15.92 -21.77
CA SER A 420 8.86 -14.83 -20.85
C SER A 420 7.71 -14.24 -20.07
N GLY A 421 6.54 -14.08 -20.68
CA GLY A 421 5.42 -13.35 -20.13
C GLY A 421 4.87 -13.92 -18.82
N LYS A 422 4.28 -13.03 -18.00
CA LYS A 422 3.73 -13.36 -16.69
C LYS A 422 2.31 -12.83 -16.54
N ALA A 423 1.54 -13.46 -15.64
CA ALA A 423 0.27 -12.90 -15.19
C ALA A 423 0.14 -12.99 -13.68
N VAL A 424 -0.34 -11.93 -13.04
CA VAL A 424 -0.75 -11.93 -11.63
C VAL A 424 -2.24 -11.70 -11.55
N ILE A 425 -2.94 -12.67 -11.00
CA ILE A 425 -4.40 -12.71 -11.00
C ILE A 425 -4.91 -12.84 -9.58
N LEU A 426 -5.72 -11.87 -9.16
CA LEU A 426 -6.43 -11.91 -7.89
C LEU A 426 -7.83 -12.48 -8.11
N THR A 427 -8.23 -13.45 -7.29
CA THR A 427 -9.61 -13.94 -7.27
C THR A 427 -10.00 -14.60 -5.95
N GLN A 428 -11.28 -14.53 -5.59
CA GLN A 428 -11.87 -15.30 -4.52
C GLN A 428 -12.42 -16.66 -4.99
N ASP A 429 -12.78 -16.79 -6.27
CA ASP A 429 -13.35 -18.03 -6.82
C ASP A 429 -12.27 -19.05 -7.14
N LYS A 430 -11.63 -19.55 -6.07
CA LYS A 430 -10.52 -20.50 -6.12
C LYS A 430 -10.85 -21.77 -6.92
N LYS A 431 -12.08 -22.30 -6.76
CA LYS A 431 -12.50 -23.54 -7.43
C LYS A 431 -12.58 -23.37 -8.94
N CYS A 432 -13.24 -22.30 -9.39
CA CYS A 432 -13.36 -21.97 -10.80
C CYS A 432 -11.98 -21.71 -11.40
N PHE A 433 -11.16 -20.89 -10.75
CA PHE A 433 -9.82 -20.54 -11.21
C PHE A 433 -8.91 -21.76 -11.33
N THR A 434 -8.82 -22.60 -10.29
CA THR A 434 -7.98 -23.80 -10.31
C THR A 434 -8.37 -24.75 -11.43
N LYS A 435 -9.69 -24.94 -11.66
CA LYS A 435 -10.16 -25.80 -12.76
C LYS A 435 -9.89 -25.20 -14.13
N ALA A 436 -10.01 -23.87 -14.27
CA ALA A 436 -9.70 -23.19 -15.52
C ALA A 436 -8.19 -23.32 -15.88
N ILE A 437 -7.31 -23.06 -14.90
CA ILE A 437 -5.85 -23.18 -15.10
C ILE A 437 -5.42 -24.60 -15.37
N SER A 438 -5.99 -25.62 -14.69
CA SER A 438 -5.63 -27.01 -14.94
C SER A 438 -5.94 -27.46 -16.37
N ARG A 439 -6.98 -26.92 -16.99
CA ARG A 439 -7.31 -27.15 -18.41
C ARG A 439 -6.40 -26.42 -19.39
N MET A 440 -5.65 -25.44 -18.92
CA MET A 440 -4.76 -24.60 -19.73
C MET A 440 -3.29 -24.81 -19.39
N GLY A 441 -2.92 -25.98 -18.88
CA GLY A 441 -1.53 -26.29 -18.48
C GLY A 441 -0.52 -26.17 -19.64
N GLY A 442 -0.97 -26.33 -20.90
CA GLY A 442 -0.16 -26.03 -22.07
C GLY A 442 0.16 -24.56 -22.28
N LEU A 443 -0.65 -23.65 -21.75
CA LEU A 443 -0.48 -22.20 -21.93
C LEU A 443 0.06 -21.49 -20.68
N TRP A 444 -0.35 -21.92 -19.49
CA TRP A 444 -0.01 -21.30 -18.23
C TRP A 444 0.59 -22.28 -17.22
N ARG A 445 1.67 -21.88 -16.57
CA ARG A 445 2.27 -22.57 -15.43
C ARG A 445 2.12 -21.70 -14.18
N LYS A 446 1.44 -22.21 -13.16
CA LYS A 446 1.36 -21.54 -11.86
C LYS A 446 2.71 -21.62 -11.14
N LEU A 447 3.27 -20.47 -10.75
CA LEU A 447 4.54 -20.36 -10.04
C LEU A 447 4.35 -20.20 -8.54
N HIS A 448 3.45 -19.29 -8.13
CA HIS A 448 3.28 -18.91 -6.73
C HIS A 448 1.84 -18.55 -6.42
N THR A 449 1.48 -18.59 -5.14
CA THR A 449 0.16 -18.16 -4.67
C THR A 449 0.34 -17.44 -3.33
N VAL A 450 -0.19 -16.24 -3.25
CA VAL A 450 -0.27 -15.45 -2.01
C VAL A 450 -1.72 -15.42 -1.56
N TRP A 451 -1.98 -15.76 -0.31
CA TRP A 451 -3.32 -15.67 0.27
C TRP A 451 -3.51 -14.32 0.93
N VAL A 452 -4.56 -13.61 0.54
CA VAL A 452 -4.82 -12.24 0.98
C VAL A 452 -6.24 -12.09 1.52
N ASN A 453 -6.44 -11.07 2.37
CA ASN A 453 -7.76 -10.67 2.84
C ASN A 453 -8.19 -9.37 2.12
N VAL A 454 -9.26 -9.44 1.33
CA VAL A 454 -9.80 -8.32 0.57
C VAL A 454 -11.18 -7.96 1.12
N GLY A 455 -11.24 -6.97 2.02
CA GLY A 455 -12.50 -6.52 2.61
C GLY A 455 -13.28 -7.63 3.34
N GLY A 456 -12.58 -8.45 4.14
CA GLY A 456 -13.16 -9.58 4.85
C GLY A 456 -13.31 -10.86 4.00
N LEU A 457 -12.92 -10.84 2.73
CA LEU A 457 -12.98 -12.00 1.83
C LEU A 457 -11.59 -12.61 1.64
N HIS A 458 -11.47 -13.89 1.90
CA HIS A 458 -10.23 -14.63 1.68
C HIS A 458 -10.05 -14.95 0.19
N ALA A 459 -9.07 -14.32 -0.45
CA ALA A 459 -8.78 -14.42 -1.88
C ALA A 459 -7.37 -14.96 -2.14
N GLY A 460 -7.10 -15.42 -3.36
CA GLY A 460 -5.77 -15.83 -3.80
C GLY A 460 -5.24 -14.87 -4.87
N VAL A 461 -3.98 -14.47 -4.73
CA VAL A 461 -3.18 -13.82 -5.77
C VAL A 461 -2.29 -14.89 -6.38
N TYR A 462 -2.47 -15.16 -7.66
CA TYR A 462 -1.77 -16.23 -8.37
C TYR A 462 -0.77 -15.65 -9.35
N LEU A 463 0.51 -15.96 -9.17
CA LEU A 463 1.56 -15.68 -10.14
C LEU A 463 1.63 -16.84 -11.14
N LEU A 464 1.41 -16.53 -12.40
CA LEU A 464 1.47 -17.44 -13.55
C LEU A 464 2.63 -17.04 -14.46
N LYS A 465 3.24 -18.03 -15.09
CA LYS A 465 4.18 -17.86 -16.21
C LYS A 465 3.56 -18.39 -17.49
N ARG A 466 3.66 -17.60 -18.56
CA ARG A 466 3.29 -18.06 -19.91
C ARG A 466 4.29 -19.11 -20.36
N THR A 467 3.81 -20.26 -20.83
CA THR A 467 4.67 -21.31 -21.39
C THR A 467 5.22 -20.89 -22.77
N ALA A 468 6.21 -21.61 -23.28
CA ALA A 468 6.76 -21.33 -24.60
C ALA A 468 5.82 -21.76 -25.76
N ALA A 469 4.76 -22.51 -25.48
CA ALA A 469 3.81 -22.95 -26.50
C ALA A 469 3.18 -21.76 -27.23
N MET A 470 3.24 -21.75 -28.54
CA MET A 470 2.63 -20.70 -29.36
C MET A 470 1.10 -20.87 -29.34
N PHE A 471 0.40 -19.73 -29.35
CA PHE A 471 -1.05 -19.73 -29.36
C PHE A 471 -1.58 -20.28 -30.68
N GLY A 472 -2.48 -21.25 -30.64
CA GLY A 472 -3.06 -21.89 -31.81
C GLY A 472 -2.31 -23.12 -32.30
N GLN A 473 -1.16 -23.48 -31.75
CA GLN A 473 -0.48 -24.73 -32.04
C GLN A 473 -1.18 -25.91 -31.34
N THR A 474 -1.30 -27.05 -32.07
CA THR A 474 -1.78 -28.30 -31.51
C THR A 474 -0.68 -28.96 -30.66
N PRO A 475 -1.02 -29.92 -29.76
CA PRO A 475 0.00 -30.70 -29.07
C PRO A 475 0.99 -31.43 -30.01
N GLU A 476 0.55 -31.79 -31.18
CA GLU A 476 1.34 -32.44 -32.23
C GLU A 476 2.40 -31.49 -32.80
N ASP A 477 2.05 -30.22 -33.07
CA ASP A 477 3.00 -29.20 -33.52
C ASP A 477 4.11 -28.93 -32.50
N ILE A 478 3.81 -29.10 -31.21
CA ILE A 478 4.77 -28.91 -30.12
C ILE A 478 5.79 -30.07 -30.05
N TYR A 479 5.37 -31.27 -30.36
CA TYR A 479 6.27 -32.42 -30.40
C TYR A 479 7.21 -32.37 -31.62
N GLU A 480 6.70 -31.96 -32.78
CA GLU A 480 7.54 -31.79 -33.98
C GLU A 480 8.57 -30.66 -33.82
N SER A 481 8.23 -29.54 -33.17
CA SER A 481 9.16 -28.45 -32.92
C SER A 481 10.27 -28.81 -31.92
N ARG A 482 10.00 -29.67 -30.95
CA ARG A 482 11.01 -30.22 -30.04
C ARG A 482 11.95 -31.19 -30.70
N GLY A 483 11.42 -32.07 -31.56
CA GLY A 483 12.24 -33.04 -32.34
C GLY A 483 13.22 -32.33 -33.29
N ARG A 484 12.87 -31.16 -33.85
CA ARG A 484 13.77 -30.37 -34.70
C ARG A 484 14.86 -29.64 -33.92
N SER A 485 14.60 -29.17 -32.69
CA SER A 485 15.63 -28.55 -31.86
C SER A 485 16.69 -29.54 -31.36
N ASP A 486 16.26 -30.76 -31.02
CA ASP A 486 17.16 -31.82 -30.59
C ASP A 486 18.00 -32.40 -31.74
N ALA A 487 17.45 -32.43 -32.97
CA ALA A 487 18.17 -32.85 -34.18
C ALA A 487 19.26 -31.79 -34.58
N HIS A 488 19.00 -30.51 -34.36
CA HIS A 488 19.97 -29.46 -34.69
C HIS A 488 21.11 -29.34 -33.67
N MET A 489 20.91 -29.74 -32.41
CA MET A 489 21.98 -29.83 -31.41
C MET A 489 22.92 -31.03 -31.69
N ASN A 490 22.38 -32.15 -32.18
CA ASN A 490 23.21 -33.33 -32.53
C ASN A 490 24.02 -33.13 -33.83
N GLU A 491 23.56 -32.30 -34.78
CA GLU A 491 24.31 -32.00 -36.00
C GLU A 491 25.47 -31.02 -35.80
N THR A 492 25.44 -30.20 -34.71
CA THR A 492 26.55 -29.29 -34.38
C THR A 492 27.68 -29.99 -33.64
N ASP A 493 27.38 -30.98 -32.80
CA ASP A 493 28.39 -31.75 -32.07
C ASP A 493 29.17 -32.74 -32.99
N ASP A 494 28.56 -33.24 -34.08
CA ASP A 494 29.23 -34.14 -35.07
C ASP A 494 30.13 -33.34 -36.03
N LYS A 495 29.97 -32.03 -36.20
CA LYS A 495 30.87 -31.23 -37.06
C LYS A 495 32.13 -30.71 -36.36
N GLU A 496 32.14 -30.56 -35.06
CA GLU A 496 33.31 -30.16 -34.29
C GLU A 496 34.29 -31.31 -34.00
N SER A 497 33.86 -32.57 -34.12
CA SER A 497 34.71 -33.76 -33.90
C SER A 497 35.48 -34.24 -35.13
N SER A 498 35.28 -33.67 -36.33
CA SER A 498 35.91 -34.13 -37.58
C SER A 498 37.10 -33.27 -38.08
N GLU A 499 37.44 -32.17 -37.38
CA GLU A 499 38.55 -31.26 -37.80
C GLU A 499 39.83 -31.34 -36.98
N LEU A 500 40.06 -32.36 -36.18
CA LEU A 500 41.29 -32.58 -35.45
C LEU A 500 41.97 -33.89 -35.82
N GLN A 501 42.65 -33.93 -36.97
CA GLN A 501 43.73 -34.89 -37.21
C GLN A 501 45.03 -34.13 -37.50
N PRO A 502 46.14 -34.43 -36.81
CA PRO A 502 47.39 -33.74 -37.00
C PRO A 502 48.18 -34.34 -38.17
N ASN A 503 48.67 -33.48 -39.05
CA ASN A 503 49.72 -33.85 -40.00
C ASN A 503 51.09 -34.00 -39.27
N VAL A 504 51.69 -35.17 -39.44
CA VAL A 504 53.08 -35.45 -39.18
C VAL A 504 53.93 -34.86 -40.30
#